data_1566c0b18da122882a655b6cb2217631
#
_entry.id   1566c0b18da122882a655b6cb2217631
#
_cell.length_a   1.000
_cell.length_b   1.000
_cell.length_c   1.000
_cell.angle_alpha   90.00
_cell.angle_beta   90.00
_cell.angle_gamma   90.00
#
_symmetry.space_group_name_H-M   'P 1'
#
loop_
_entity.id
_entity.type
_entity.pdbx_description
1 polymer ?
#
loop_
_entity_poly.entity_id
_entity_poly.type
_entity_poly.pdbx_seq_one_letter_code
_entity_poly.pdbx_strand_id
1 'polypeptide(L)'
;MTKEDITAWALANGWRMIGGHPSLSKPTKLEEPIIRLALKATVVNVEVRKPSGKWEKVSGGNYPAVGGGEDGLLLSGLGLERIPSLQRLMQDNRDAMVFR
;
A
#
# COMPACT_ATOMS: atom_id res chain seq x y z
N MET A 1 2.35 -1.17 -14.69
CA MET A 1 1.34 -0.15 -14.30
C MET A 1 2.04 1.19 -14.12
N THR A 2 1.32 2.27 -14.36
CA THR A 2 1.82 3.63 -14.10
C THR A 2 1.60 4.00 -12.62
N LYS A 3 2.15 5.16 -12.21
CA LYS A 3 1.85 5.71 -10.87
C LYS A 3 0.35 5.88 -10.66
N GLU A 4 -0.33 6.40 -11.68
CA GLU A 4 -1.77 6.64 -11.63
C GLU A 4 -2.56 5.35 -11.49
N ASP A 5 -2.13 4.29 -12.19
CA ASP A 5 -2.76 2.97 -12.09
C ASP A 5 -2.61 2.40 -10.68
N ILE A 6 -1.40 2.50 -10.11
CA ILE A 6 -1.12 2.01 -8.76
C ILE A 6 -1.93 2.79 -7.73
N THR A 7 -1.98 4.12 -7.88
CA THR A 7 -2.76 4.98 -6.99
C THR A 7 -4.24 4.62 -7.05
N ALA A 8 -4.80 4.44 -8.25
CA ALA A 8 -6.20 4.08 -8.42
C ALA A 8 -6.51 2.73 -7.78
N TRP A 9 -5.64 1.73 -7.99
CA TRP A 9 -5.79 0.43 -7.36
C TRP A 9 -5.78 0.55 -5.84
N ALA A 10 -4.82 1.30 -5.30
CA ALA A 10 -4.68 1.46 -3.86
C ALA A 10 -5.92 2.12 -3.24
N LEU A 11 -6.39 3.22 -3.82
CA LEU A 11 -7.59 3.90 -3.33
C LEU A 11 -8.82 3.01 -3.37
N ALA A 12 -8.94 2.16 -4.40
CA ALA A 12 -10.04 1.21 -4.50
C ALA A 12 -9.95 0.08 -3.47
N ASN A 13 -8.80 -0.14 -2.86
CA ASN A 13 -8.53 -1.24 -1.93
C ASN A 13 -8.24 -0.80 -0.51
N GLY A 14 -8.72 0.36 -0.12
CA GLY A 14 -8.67 0.81 1.27
C GLY A 14 -7.42 1.60 1.65
N TRP A 15 -6.51 1.82 0.72
CA TRP A 15 -5.35 2.66 0.98
C TRP A 15 -5.75 4.13 0.94
N ARG A 16 -5.03 4.96 1.68
CA ARG A 16 -5.24 6.42 1.71
C ARG A 16 -3.98 7.14 1.32
N MET A 17 -4.12 8.30 0.70
CA MET A 17 -2.95 9.14 0.38
C MET A 17 -2.51 9.87 1.64
N ILE A 18 -1.31 9.56 2.11
CA ILE A 18 -0.68 10.22 3.26
C ILE A 18 0.72 10.62 2.83
N GLY A 19 1.03 11.91 2.92
CA GLY A 19 2.33 12.42 2.50
C GLY A 19 2.66 12.17 1.04
N GLY A 20 1.64 12.08 0.18
CA GLY A 20 1.81 11.81 -1.25
C GLY A 20 1.98 10.32 -1.59
N HIS A 21 1.82 9.43 -0.63
CA HIS A 21 1.97 7.99 -0.85
C HIS A 21 0.72 7.23 -0.43
N PRO A 22 0.26 6.25 -1.26
CA PRO A 22 -0.79 5.33 -0.81
C PRO A 22 -0.32 4.59 0.44
N SER A 23 -1.12 4.62 1.48
CA SER A 23 -0.75 4.09 2.80
C SER A 23 -1.88 3.32 3.44
N LEU A 24 -1.52 2.33 4.25
CA LEU A 24 -2.43 1.62 5.14
C LEU A 24 -2.05 1.98 6.57
N SER A 25 -3.06 2.26 7.38
CA SER A 25 -2.87 2.71 8.76
C SER A 25 -3.41 1.70 9.76
N LYS A 26 -3.07 1.89 11.03
CA LYS A 26 -3.73 1.15 12.09
C LYS A 26 -5.23 1.48 12.06
N PRO A 27 -6.13 0.48 12.10
CA PRO A 27 -7.57 0.75 11.98
C PRO A 27 -8.11 1.69 13.05
N THR A 28 -7.50 1.70 14.23
CA THR A 28 -7.91 2.56 15.34
C THR A 28 -7.26 3.93 15.32
N LYS A 29 -6.25 4.14 14.46
CA LYS A 29 -5.52 5.40 14.33
C LYS A 29 -5.18 5.64 12.86
N LEU A 30 -6.15 6.14 12.11
CA LEU A 30 -6.02 6.28 10.66
C LEU A 30 -4.93 7.26 10.24
N GLU A 31 -4.50 8.16 11.12
CA GLU A 31 -3.42 9.09 10.86
C GLU A 31 -2.02 8.47 11.07
N GLU A 32 -1.94 7.24 11.57
CA GLU A 32 -0.66 6.54 11.78
C GLU A 32 -0.44 5.47 10.71
N PRO A 33 0.21 5.80 9.59
CA PRO A 33 0.46 4.81 8.54
C PRO A 33 1.51 3.80 9.00
N ILE A 34 1.31 2.52 8.65
CA ILE A 34 2.22 1.43 8.99
C ILE A 34 2.81 0.75 7.75
N ILE A 35 2.15 0.86 6.62
CA ILE A 35 2.64 0.36 5.32
C ILE A 35 2.37 1.44 4.28
N ARG A 36 3.31 1.67 3.37
CA ARG A 36 3.09 2.60 2.27
C ARG A 36 3.74 2.14 0.98
N LEU A 37 3.21 2.62 -0.13
CA LEU A 37 3.81 2.48 -1.45
C LEU A 37 4.51 3.80 -1.76
N ALA A 38 5.84 3.83 -1.67
CA ALA A 38 6.61 5.03 -1.95
C ALA A 38 6.80 5.15 -3.46
N LEU A 39 6.02 6.02 -4.09
CA LEU A 39 6.02 6.22 -5.54
C LEU A 39 7.19 7.11 -5.93
N LYS A 40 8.26 6.49 -6.43
CA LYS A 40 9.45 7.20 -6.90
C LYS A 40 9.34 7.50 -8.40
N ALA A 41 10.37 8.13 -8.98
CA ALA A 41 10.33 8.51 -10.39
C ALA A 41 10.24 7.31 -11.33
N THR A 42 10.99 6.23 -11.06
CA THR A 42 11.07 5.06 -11.94
C THR A 42 10.67 3.76 -11.25
N VAL A 43 10.54 3.76 -9.94
CA VAL A 43 10.24 2.56 -9.14
C VAL A 43 9.22 2.89 -8.06
N VAL A 44 8.55 1.85 -7.58
CA VAL A 44 7.73 1.93 -6.39
C VAL A 44 8.32 1.02 -5.32
N ASN A 45 8.49 1.54 -4.11
CA ASN A 45 8.97 0.77 -2.96
C ASN A 45 7.82 0.45 -2.03
N VAL A 46 7.81 -0.79 -1.53
CA VAL A 46 6.90 -1.17 -0.43
C VAL A 46 7.67 -0.95 0.85
N GLU A 47 7.17 -0.06 1.70
CA GLU A 47 7.84 0.33 2.94
C GLU A 47 6.95 0.03 4.15
N VAL A 48 7.57 -0.46 5.22
CA VAL A 48 6.90 -0.77 6.48
C VAL A 48 7.53 0.09 7.57
N ARG A 49 6.68 0.67 8.43
CA ARG A 49 7.14 1.53 9.52
C ARG A 49 7.63 0.67 10.69
N LYS A 50 8.86 0.92 11.14
CA LYS A 50 9.44 0.26 12.31
C LYS A 50 8.91 0.90 13.60
N PRO A 51 8.99 0.19 14.74
CA PRO A 51 8.64 0.78 16.04
C PRO A 51 9.39 2.07 16.34
N SER A 52 10.61 2.24 15.80
CA SER A 52 11.39 3.48 15.94
C SER A 52 10.81 4.66 15.18
N GLY A 53 9.81 4.43 14.33
CA GLY A 53 9.22 5.44 13.46
C GLY A 53 9.88 5.56 12.09
N LYS A 54 10.96 4.86 11.86
CA LYS A 54 11.65 4.85 10.56
C LYS A 54 10.97 3.89 9.59
N TRP A 55 11.01 4.24 8.31
CA TRP A 55 10.48 3.39 7.25
C TRP A 55 11.57 2.47 6.72
N GLU A 56 11.20 1.22 6.48
CA GLU A 56 12.09 0.21 5.93
C GLU A 56 11.51 -0.32 4.63
N LYS A 57 12.32 -0.29 3.56
CA LYS A 57 11.93 -0.91 2.30
C LYS A 57 12.00 -2.42 2.46
N VAL A 58 10.88 -3.10 2.21
CA VAL A 58 10.78 -4.56 2.29
C VAL A 58 10.62 -5.20 0.92
N SER A 59 10.18 -4.44 -0.08
CA SER A 59 9.99 -4.94 -1.44
C SER A 59 9.87 -3.76 -2.39
N GLY A 60 9.64 -4.03 -3.68
CA GLY A 60 9.41 -3.00 -4.68
C GLY A 60 9.70 -3.50 -6.08
N GLY A 61 9.49 -2.63 -7.06
CA GLY A 61 9.77 -2.94 -8.45
C GLY A 61 9.66 -1.69 -9.32
N ASN A 62 10.12 -1.78 -10.56
CA ASN A 62 9.90 -0.70 -11.50
C ASN A 62 8.47 -0.76 -12.05
N TYR A 63 7.96 0.38 -12.52
CA TYR A 63 6.57 0.46 -12.96
C TYR A 63 6.21 -0.54 -14.07
N PRO A 64 7.05 -0.75 -15.10
CA PRO A 64 6.71 -1.73 -16.13
C PRO A 64 6.60 -3.16 -15.64
N ALA A 65 7.30 -3.53 -14.56
CA ALA A 65 7.27 -4.88 -14.00
C ALA A 65 6.08 -5.10 -13.06
N VAL A 66 5.40 -4.05 -12.65
CA VAL A 66 4.25 -4.14 -11.73
C VAL A 66 2.99 -4.35 -12.54
N GLY A 67 2.31 -5.47 -12.32
CA GLY A 67 1.03 -5.78 -12.95
C GLY A 67 -0.08 -5.91 -11.93
N GLY A 68 -1.33 -5.83 -12.40
CA GLY A 68 -2.49 -6.09 -11.55
C GLY A 68 -2.70 -7.58 -11.35
N GLY A 69 -3.19 -7.99 -10.19
CA GLY A 69 -3.65 -9.35 -9.96
C GLY A 69 -5.00 -9.56 -10.66
N GLU A 70 -5.39 -10.82 -10.88
CA GLU A 70 -6.65 -11.15 -11.54
C GLU A 70 -7.86 -10.59 -10.79
N ASP A 71 -7.80 -10.61 -9.46
CA ASP A 71 -8.85 -10.09 -8.59
C ASP A 71 -8.66 -8.62 -8.22
N GLY A 72 -7.56 -8.00 -8.66
CA GLY A 72 -7.25 -6.61 -8.34
C GLY A 72 -6.89 -6.35 -6.89
N LEU A 73 -6.75 -7.39 -6.07
CA LEU A 73 -6.46 -7.22 -4.64
C LEU A 73 -4.98 -6.99 -4.36
N LEU A 74 -4.10 -7.64 -5.12
CA LEU A 74 -2.66 -7.55 -4.95
C LEU A 74 -2.00 -7.23 -6.28
N LEU A 75 -1.00 -6.37 -6.25
CA LEU A 75 -0.22 -6.03 -7.43
C LEU A 75 0.94 -7.02 -7.56
N SER A 76 1.03 -7.71 -8.70
CA SER A 76 2.17 -8.58 -8.97
C SER A 76 3.41 -7.73 -9.18
N GLY A 77 4.57 -8.26 -8.82
CA GLY A 77 5.84 -7.56 -8.93
C GLY A 77 6.21 -6.69 -7.74
N LEU A 78 5.29 -6.46 -6.80
CA LEU A 78 5.59 -5.70 -5.58
C LEU A 78 5.85 -6.56 -4.35
N GLY A 79 5.57 -7.88 -4.43
CA GLY A 79 5.78 -8.77 -3.30
C GLY A 79 4.82 -8.54 -2.14
N LEU A 80 3.67 -7.93 -2.39
CA LEU A 80 2.68 -7.65 -1.35
C LEU A 80 2.12 -8.92 -0.72
N GLU A 81 2.08 -10.00 -1.46
CA GLU A 81 1.60 -11.30 -0.97
C GLU A 81 2.50 -11.87 0.13
N ARG A 82 3.71 -11.36 0.29
CA ARG A 82 4.65 -11.78 1.33
C ARG A 82 4.42 -11.09 2.66
N ILE A 83 3.56 -10.07 2.69
CA ILE A 83 3.26 -9.33 3.90
C ILE A 83 2.12 -10.03 4.62
N PRO A 84 2.36 -10.59 5.83
CA PRO A 84 1.32 -11.30 6.56
C PRO A 84 0.12 -10.40 6.84
N SER A 85 -1.08 -10.95 6.67
CA SER A 85 -2.35 -10.27 6.98
C SER A 85 -2.60 -8.99 6.21
N LEU A 86 -1.92 -8.77 5.07
CA LEU A 86 -2.12 -7.56 4.28
C LEU A 86 -3.57 -7.41 3.83
N GLN A 87 -4.20 -8.49 3.35
CA GLN A 87 -5.59 -8.44 2.91
C GLN A 87 -6.54 -8.04 4.03
N ARG A 88 -6.29 -8.55 5.23
CA ARG A 88 -7.07 -8.18 6.39
C ARG A 88 -6.87 -6.71 6.75
N LEU A 89 -5.63 -6.23 6.70
CA LEU A 89 -5.35 -4.83 6.97
C LEU A 89 -6.05 -3.91 5.97
N MET A 90 -6.03 -4.27 4.68
CA MET A 90 -6.76 -3.51 3.66
C MET A 90 -8.26 -3.50 3.94
N GLN A 91 -8.83 -4.64 4.34
CA GLN A 91 -10.25 -4.73 4.68
C GLN A 91 -10.57 -3.87 5.90
N ASP A 92 -9.73 -3.94 6.94
CA ASP A 92 -9.92 -3.13 8.15
C ASP A 92 -9.87 -1.64 7.85
N ASN A 93 -8.98 -1.22 6.95
CA ASN A 93 -8.89 0.18 6.54
C ASN A 93 -10.13 0.61 5.75
N ARG A 94 -10.64 -0.23 4.85
CA ARG A 94 -11.88 0.05 4.13
C ARG A 94 -13.05 0.20 5.08
N ASP A 95 -13.18 -0.72 6.03
CA ASP A 95 -14.26 -0.70 7.01
C ASP A 95 -14.19 0.58 7.87
N ALA A 96 -12.99 0.95 8.32
CA ALA A 96 -12.80 2.15 9.12
C ALA A 96 -13.21 3.43 8.35
N MET A 97 -12.97 3.47 7.03
CA MET A 97 -13.36 4.62 6.22
C MET A 97 -14.87 4.67 5.98
N VAL A 98 -15.53 3.52 5.86
CA VAL A 98 -16.98 3.45 5.62
C VAL A 98 -17.77 3.79 6.88
N PHE A 99 -17.30 3.34 8.03
CA PHE A 99 -18.03 3.47 9.30
C PHE A 99 -17.54 4.61 10.19
N ARG A 100 -16.81 5.54 9.64
CA ARG A 100 -16.32 6.72 10.38
C ARG A 100 -17.41 7.70 10.66
#